data_a47da9696e67a7d9c19092965779900e
#
_entry.id   a47da9696e67a7d9c19092965779900e
#
_cell.length_a   1.000
_cell.length_b   1.000
_cell.length_c   1.000
_cell.angle_alpha   90.00
_cell.angle_beta   90.00
_cell.angle_gamma   90.00
#
_symmetry.space_group_name_H-M   'P 1'
#
loop_
_entity.id
_entity.type
_entity.pdbx_description
1 polymer ?
#
loop_
_entity_poly.entity_id
_entity_poly.type
_entity_poly.pdbx_seq_one_letter_code
_entity_poly.pdbx_strand_id
1 'polypeptide(L)'
;MIALEMRNLGGGEILHACPQESLDKPLPCIVFYHGFTSSKLVYSYFAVALAEAGFRVIMPDAPEHGARYQGDEAGRMQRFWPILQQNFREFPALREAIIAEGWLEGERLAVAGASMGGMTALGIMTHHPELNSVACLMGSGYFRSLSQTLFPSPDFDVDSLNEWDVSHQLASLARRP
;
A
#
# COMPACT_ATOMS: atom_id res chain seq x y z
N MET A 1 22.83 -2.18 -11.26
CA MET A 1 22.39 -0.77 -11.23
C MET A 1 20.88 -0.75 -11.10
N ILE A 2 20.29 0.18 -10.32
CA ILE A 2 18.85 0.30 -10.11
C ILE A 2 18.34 1.54 -10.84
N ALA A 3 17.28 1.39 -11.62
CA ALA A 3 16.48 2.50 -12.09
C ALA A 3 15.58 2.96 -10.93
N LEU A 4 15.60 4.26 -10.63
CA LEU A 4 14.74 4.89 -9.62
C LEU A 4 14.18 6.16 -10.21
N GLU A 5 12.87 6.23 -10.37
CA GLU A 5 12.21 7.33 -11.08
C GLU A 5 10.83 7.64 -10.50
N MET A 6 10.38 8.87 -10.74
CA MET A 6 9.01 9.28 -10.47
C MET A 6 8.18 9.09 -11.75
N ARG A 7 7.03 8.44 -11.65
CA ARG A 7 6.11 8.23 -12.78
C ARG A 7 4.65 8.50 -12.37
N ASN A 8 3.83 8.80 -13.36
CA ASN A 8 2.38 8.81 -13.17
C ASN A 8 1.82 7.43 -13.52
N LEU A 9 1.10 6.82 -12.59
CA LEU A 9 0.49 5.50 -12.75
C LEU A 9 -0.83 5.45 -11.97
N GLY A 10 -1.88 4.91 -12.56
CA GLY A 10 -3.17 4.73 -11.89
C GLY A 10 -3.81 6.03 -11.40
N GLY A 11 -3.52 7.16 -12.05
CA GLY A 11 -4.07 8.48 -11.70
C GLY A 11 -3.29 9.24 -10.64
N GLY A 12 -2.13 8.75 -10.21
CA GLY A 12 -1.28 9.41 -9.23
C GLY A 12 0.22 9.26 -9.52
N GLU A 13 1.01 10.11 -8.87
CA GLU A 13 2.47 9.99 -8.92
C GLU A 13 2.95 8.86 -8.01
N ILE A 14 3.81 8.00 -8.55
CA ILE A 14 4.44 6.90 -7.83
C ILE A 14 5.97 7.02 -7.89
N LEU A 15 6.65 6.44 -6.89
CA LEU A 15 8.06 6.08 -7.00
C LEU A 15 8.13 4.68 -7.62
N HIS A 16 8.91 4.54 -8.68
CA HIS A 16 9.16 3.27 -9.36
C HIS A 16 10.64 2.90 -9.24
N ALA A 17 10.92 1.66 -8.88
CA ALA A 17 12.27 1.13 -8.85
C ALA A 17 12.31 -0.28 -9.43
N CYS A 18 13.35 -0.61 -10.20
CA CYS A 18 13.64 -1.96 -10.67
C CYS A 18 15.11 -2.09 -11.10
N PRO A 19 15.63 -3.32 -11.35
CA PRO A 19 16.92 -3.47 -12.02
C PRO A 19 16.92 -2.76 -13.37
N GLN A 20 17.95 -1.96 -13.63
CA GLN A 20 18.06 -1.11 -14.84
C GLN A 20 17.94 -1.91 -16.15
N GLU A 21 18.51 -3.10 -16.19
CA GLU A 21 18.47 -4.00 -17.34
C GLU A 21 17.11 -4.66 -17.59
N SER A 22 16.17 -4.44 -16.67
CA SER A 22 14.82 -5.00 -16.71
C SER A 22 13.73 -3.94 -16.74
N LEU A 23 14.08 -2.70 -17.09
CA LEU A 23 13.15 -1.58 -17.11
C LEU A 23 11.90 -1.86 -17.96
N ASP A 24 12.10 -2.48 -19.13
CA ASP A 24 11.05 -2.80 -20.12
C ASP A 24 10.60 -4.27 -20.07
N LYS A 25 10.93 -5.01 -18.99
CA LYS A 25 10.56 -6.41 -18.85
C LYS A 25 9.56 -6.61 -17.72
N PRO A 26 8.63 -7.56 -17.84
CA PRO A 26 7.81 -7.93 -16.70
C PRO A 26 8.68 -8.52 -15.57
N LEU A 27 8.36 -8.17 -14.33
CA LEU A 27 9.02 -8.62 -13.11
C LEU A 27 7.99 -8.97 -12.05
N PRO A 28 8.35 -9.77 -11.03
CA PRO A 28 7.55 -9.82 -9.81
C PRO A 28 7.44 -8.41 -9.21
N CYS A 29 6.21 -7.98 -8.92
CA CYS A 29 5.93 -6.63 -8.46
C CYS A 29 5.62 -6.59 -6.96
N ILE A 30 6.07 -5.53 -6.30
CA ILE A 30 5.73 -5.20 -4.93
C ILE A 30 5.16 -3.79 -4.90
N VAL A 31 3.92 -3.64 -4.43
CA VAL A 31 3.38 -2.33 -4.05
C VAL A 31 3.69 -2.10 -2.59
N PHE A 32 4.48 -1.07 -2.29
CA PHE A 32 4.92 -0.75 -0.94
C PHE A 32 4.34 0.58 -0.46
N TYR A 33 3.63 0.55 0.67
CA TYR A 33 2.98 1.70 1.27
C TYR A 33 3.78 2.27 2.44
N HIS A 34 3.94 3.60 2.46
CA HIS A 34 4.63 4.33 3.54
C HIS A 34 3.76 4.48 4.79
N GLY A 35 4.37 4.91 5.90
CA GLY A 35 3.71 5.19 7.17
C GLY A 35 2.98 6.53 7.21
N PHE A 36 2.10 6.71 8.22
CA PHE A 36 1.37 7.94 8.45
C PHE A 36 2.32 9.11 8.69
N THR A 37 1.99 10.29 8.20
CA THR A 37 2.81 11.53 8.21
C THR A 37 4.12 11.46 7.44
N SER A 38 4.36 10.40 6.65
CA SER A 38 5.54 10.20 5.84
C SER A 38 5.24 10.35 4.33
N SER A 39 6.05 9.76 3.47
CA SER A 39 5.87 9.77 2.02
C SER A 39 6.62 8.61 1.36
N LYS A 40 6.33 8.37 0.07
CA LYS A 40 7.09 7.43 -0.76
C LYS A 40 8.58 7.77 -0.81
N LEU A 41 8.93 9.05 -0.79
CA LEU A 41 10.34 9.46 -0.85
C LEU A 41 11.11 9.08 0.41
N VAL A 42 10.51 9.24 1.60
CA VAL A 42 11.13 8.84 2.87
C VAL A 42 11.42 7.35 2.90
N TYR A 43 10.55 6.55 2.29
CA TYR A 43 10.67 5.08 2.24
C TYR A 43 11.42 4.56 1.01
N SER A 44 12.02 5.42 0.20
CA SER A 44 12.70 5.05 -1.05
C SER A 44 13.81 4.01 -0.88
N TYR A 45 14.43 3.93 0.29
CA TYR A 45 15.45 2.91 0.60
C TYR A 45 14.89 1.48 0.54
N PHE A 46 13.62 1.26 0.88
CA PHE A 46 12.96 -0.03 0.66
C PHE A 46 12.83 -0.33 -0.83
N ALA A 47 12.49 0.67 -1.64
CA ALA A 47 12.39 0.47 -3.09
C ALA A 47 13.72 0.03 -3.69
N VAL A 48 14.82 0.67 -3.30
CA VAL A 48 16.16 0.30 -3.76
C VAL A 48 16.54 -1.11 -3.33
N ALA A 49 16.37 -1.43 -2.04
CA ALA A 49 16.74 -2.75 -1.50
C ALA A 49 15.95 -3.89 -2.17
N LEU A 50 14.64 -3.70 -2.38
CA LEU A 50 13.79 -4.69 -3.04
C LEU A 50 14.10 -4.80 -4.55
N ALA A 51 14.41 -3.69 -5.20
CA ALA A 51 14.84 -3.70 -6.60
C ALA A 51 16.20 -4.40 -6.78
N GLU A 52 17.13 -4.26 -5.84
CA GLU A 52 18.38 -5.02 -5.81
C GLU A 52 18.15 -6.52 -5.67
N ALA A 53 17.06 -6.92 -5.01
CA ALA A 53 16.63 -8.31 -4.92
C ALA A 53 15.89 -8.82 -6.17
N GLY A 54 15.72 -8.00 -7.21
CA GLY A 54 15.14 -8.39 -8.49
C GLY A 54 13.66 -8.08 -8.67
N PHE A 55 13.06 -7.34 -7.75
CA PHE A 55 11.64 -6.93 -7.85
C PHE A 55 11.46 -5.61 -8.59
N ARG A 56 10.29 -5.44 -9.17
CA ARG A 56 9.76 -4.12 -9.52
C ARG A 56 8.96 -3.58 -8.35
N VAL A 57 9.30 -2.39 -7.89
CA VAL A 57 8.70 -1.75 -6.71
C VAL A 57 7.92 -0.53 -7.12
N ILE A 58 6.68 -0.44 -6.67
CA ILE A 58 5.76 0.66 -6.91
C ILE A 58 5.35 1.24 -5.56
N MET A 59 5.66 2.51 -5.31
CA MET A 59 5.33 3.20 -4.06
C MET A 59 4.43 4.40 -4.34
N PRO A 60 3.12 4.31 -4.07
CA PRO A 60 2.24 5.47 -4.10
C PRO A 60 2.38 6.31 -2.83
N ASP A 61 2.00 7.59 -2.89
CA ASP A 61 1.67 8.36 -1.70
C ASP A 61 0.23 8.07 -1.27
N ALA A 62 0.01 7.93 0.02
CA ALA A 62 -1.32 7.89 0.60
C ALA A 62 -2.05 9.25 0.39
N PRO A 63 -3.40 9.29 0.44
CA PRO A 63 -4.13 10.54 0.45
C PRO A 63 -3.55 11.50 1.50
N GLU A 64 -3.48 12.78 1.17
CA GLU A 64 -2.96 13.85 2.05
C GLU A 64 -1.49 13.67 2.50
N HIS A 65 -0.69 12.88 1.76
CA HIS A 65 0.72 12.66 2.03
C HIS A 65 1.57 12.92 0.78
N GLY A 66 2.85 13.23 0.98
CA GLY A 66 3.83 13.41 -0.09
C GLY A 66 3.36 14.42 -1.13
N ALA A 67 3.32 14.02 -2.40
CA ALA A 67 2.85 14.85 -3.52
C ALA A 67 1.35 15.21 -3.43
N ARG A 68 0.59 14.51 -2.59
CA ARG A 68 -0.86 14.75 -2.36
C ARG A 68 -1.15 15.61 -1.14
N TYR A 69 -0.11 16.07 -0.43
CA TYR A 69 -0.26 16.89 0.77
C TYR A 69 -0.64 18.33 0.41
N GLN A 70 -1.64 18.88 1.08
CA GLN A 70 -2.19 20.22 0.83
C GLN A 70 -1.99 21.20 1.99
N GLY A 71 -1.13 20.86 2.95
CA GLY A 71 -0.78 21.76 4.06
C GLY A 71 -1.68 21.71 5.29
N ASP A 72 -2.68 20.85 5.33
CA ASP A 72 -3.60 20.68 6.46
C ASP A 72 -3.14 19.55 7.39
N GLU A 73 -2.11 19.81 8.20
CA GLU A 73 -1.57 18.79 9.11
C GLU A 73 -2.55 18.43 10.24
N ALA A 74 -3.20 19.43 10.83
CA ALA A 74 -4.15 19.22 11.94
C ALA A 74 -5.35 18.38 11.48
N GLY A 75 -5.93 18.69 10.31
CA GLY A 75 -7.01 17.92 9.74
C GLY A 75 -6.58 16.53 9.33
N ARG A 76 -5.39 16.37 8.74
CA ARG A 76 -4.82 15.06 8.40
C ARG A 76 -4.74 14.14 9.63
N MET A 77 -4.31 14.65 10.78
CA MET A 77 -4.24 13.89 12.03
C MET A 77 -5.60 13.33 12.47
N GLN A 78 -6.68 14.03 12.13
CA GLN A 78 -8.05 13.59 12.44
C GLN A 78 -8.63 12.63 11.39
N ARG A 79 -8.00 12.52 10.22
CA ARG A 79 -8.48 11.72 9.09
C ARG A 79 -7.68 10.44 8.87
N PHE A 80 -7.00 9.92 9.89
CA PHE A 80 -6.21 8.67 9.78
C PHE A 80 -7.04 7.53 9.17
N TRP A 81 -8.20 7.24 9.72
CA TRP A 81 -9.04 6.12 9.27
C TRP A 81 -9.63 6.31 7.87
N PRO A 82 -10.19 7.47 7.51
CA PRO A 82 -10.57 7.75 6.12
C PRO A 82 -9.41 7.63 5.13
N ILE A 83 -8.21 8.10 5.48
CA ILE A 83 -7.01 7.99 4.66
C ILE A 83 -6.65 6.51 4.45
N LEU A 84 -6.62 5.72 5.52
CA LEU A 84 -6.36 4.29 5.45
C LEU A 84 -7.37 3.58 4.54
N GLN A 85 -8.67 3.85 4.71
CA GLN A 85 -9.71 3.29 3.87
C GLN A 85 -9.54 3.66 2.39
N GLN A 86 -9.15 4.90 2.10
CA GLN A 86 -8.95 5.33 0.74
C GLN A 86 -7.77 4.60 0.09
N ASN A 87 -6.71 4.30 0.83
CA ASN A 87 -5.63 3.43 0.34
C ASN A 87 -6.17 2.07 -0.13
N PHE A 88 -7.07 1.44 0.64
CA PHE A 88 -7.68 0.17 0.23
C PHE A 88 -8.44 0.30 -1.08
N ARG A 89 -9.23 1.37 -1.22
CA ARG A 89 -10.10 1.60 -2.38
C ARG A 89 -9.33 1.97 -3.64
N GLU A 90 -8.16 2.57 -3.52
CA GLU A 90 -7.32 2.97 -4.65
C GLU A 90 -6.48 1.81 -5.22
N PHE A 91 -6.25 0.77 -4.46
CA PHE A 91 -5.40 -0.35 -4.88
C PHE A 91 -5.87 -1.04 -6.17
N PRO A 92 -7.16 -1.34 -6.40
CA PRO A 92 -7.59 -1.98 -7.64
C PRO A 92 -7.19 -1.20 -8.90
N ALA A 93 -7.35 0.12 -8.92
CA ALA A 93 -6.96 0.96 -10.04
C ALA A 93 -5.43 0.95 -10.26
N LEU A 94 -4.66 0.98 -9.18
CA LEU A 94 -3.20 0.88 -9.25
C LEU A 94 -2.75 -0.48 -9.81
N ARG A 95 -3.37 -1.57 -9.34
CA ARG A 95 -3.13 -2.93 -9.86
C ARG A 95 -3.39 -3.02 -11.36
N GLU A 96 -4.55 -2.52 -11.82
CA GLU A 96 -4.90 -2.51 -13.24
C GLU A 96 -3.89 -1.70 -14.07
N ALA A 97 -3.42 -0.58 -13.55
CA ALA A 97 -2.41 0.23 -14.23
C ALA A 97 -1.05 -0.50 -14.33
N ILE A 98 -0.62 -1.23 -13.29
CA ILE A 98 0.59 -2.06 -13.31
C ILE A 98 0.49 -3.13 -14.40
N ILE A 99 -0.66 -3.77 -14.52
CA ILE A 99 -0.93 -4.79 -15.55
C ILE A 99 -0.92 -4.16 -16.95
N ALA A 100 -1.56 -3.02 -17.13
CA ALA A 100 -1.64 -2.30 -18.41
C ALA A 100 -0.27 -1.84 -18.92
N GLU A 101 0.67 -1.51 -18.02
CA GLU A 101 2.07 -1.19 -18.39
C GLU A 101 2.88 -2.43 -18.81
N GLY A 102 2.34 -3.63 -18.65
CA GLY A 102 3.08 -4.87 -18.90
C GLY A 102 4.19 -5.15 -17.88
N TRP A 103 4.09 -4.56 -16.70
CA TRP A 103 5.13 -4.63 -15.67
C TRP A 103 5.09 -5.91 -14.85
N LEU A 104 3.93 -6.53 -14.73
CA LEU A 104 3.71 -7.71 -13.89
C LEU A 104 4.11 -9.00 -14.60
N GLU A 105 5.02 -9.76 -14.01
CA GLU A 105 5.37 -11.10 -14.46
C GLU A 105 4.30 -12.11 -14.01
N GLY A 106 3.48 -12.59 -14.94
CA GLY A 106 2.37 -13.50 -14.63
C GLY A 106 1.40 -12.85 -13.62
N GLU A 107 1.21 -13.50 -12.48
CA GLU A 107 0.37 -13.01 -11.37
C GLU A 107 1.19 -12.69 -10.11
N ARG A 108 2.51 -12.53 -10.23
CA ARG A 108 3.44 -12.39 -9.10
C ARG A 108 3.39 -10.97 -8.50
N LEU A 109 2.33 -10.69 -7.77
CA LEU A 109 2.08 -9.41 -7.11
C LEU A 109 2.05 -9.58 -5.58
N ALA A 110 2.84 -8.77 -4.90
CA ALA A 110 2.83 -8.66 -3.44
C ALA A 110 2.48 -7.24 -3.01
N VAL A 111 1.94 -7.10 -1.81
CA VAL A 111 1.69 -5.81 -1.16
C VAL A 111 2.43 -5.79 0.18
N ALA A 112 3.10 -4.70 0.45
CA ALA A 112 3.86 -4.52 1.67
C ALA A 112 3.72 -3.08 2.19
N GLY A 113 4.12 -2.87 3.42
CA GLY A 113 4.20 -1.52 3.97
C GLY A 113 4.56 -1.50 5.44
N ALA A 114 4.80 -0.29 5.95
CA ALA A 114 5.19 -0.08 7.33
C ALA A 114 4.20 0.81 8.07
N SER A 115 3.89 0.50 9.32
CA SER A 115 2.94 1.25 10.16
C SER A 115 1.58 1.34 9.47
N MET A 116 1.06 2.55 9.18
CA MET A 116 -0.17 2.72 8.36
C MET A 116 -0.07 1.97 7.02
N GLY A 117 1.11 1.96 6.39
CA GLY A 117 1.33 1.20 5.15
C GLY A 117 1.22 -0.31 5.35
N GLY A 118 1.67 -0.84 6.49
CA GLY A 118 1.46 -2.24 6.87
C GLY A 118 -0.01 -2.56 7.12
N MET A 119 -0.73 -1.66 7.78
CA MET A 119 -2.19 -1.76 7.94
C MET A 119 -2.90 -1.72 6.59
N THR A 120 -2.43 -0.87 5.66
CA THR A 120 -2.93 -0.82 4.27
C THR A 120 -2.77 -2.17 3.58
N ALA A 121 -1.59 -2.79 3.68
CA ALA A 121 -1.33 -4.10 3.07
C ALA A 121 -2.27 -5.19 3.62
N LEU A 122 -2.51 -5.20 4.94
CA LEU A 122 -3.42 -6.17 5.57
C LEU A 122 -4.88 -5.96 5.14
N GLY A 123 -5.34 -4.73 5.04
CA GLY A 123 -6.69 -4.43 4.56
C GLY A 123 -6.88 -4.84 3.10
N ILE A 124 -5.94 -4.51 2.24
CA ILE A 124 -5.95 -4.93 0.82
C ILE A 124 -6.01 -6.46 0.71
N MET A 125 -5.25 -7.18 1.53
CA MET A 125 -5.22 -8.64 1.55
C MET A 125 -6.63 -9.24 1.71
N THR A 126 -7.51 -8.62 2.46
CA THR A 126 -8.84 -9.17 2.75
C THR A 126 -9.72 -9.28 1.50
N HIS A 127 -9.52 -8.41 0.50
CA HIS A 127 -10.31 -8.34 -0.74
C HIS A 127 -9.56 -8.88 -1.97
N HIS A 128 -8.27 -9.22 -1.85
CA HIS A 128 -7.42 -9.59 -2.97
C HIS A 128 -6.76 -10.95 -2.75
N PRO A 129 -7.53 -12.06 -2.95
CA PRO A 129 -7.01 -13.42 -2.80
C PRO A 129 -5.95 -13.79 -3.84
N GLU A 130 -5.84 -13.02 -4.91
CA GLU A 130 -4.84 -13.19 -5.97
C GLU A 130 -3.43 -12.75 -5.57
N LEU A 131 -3.26 -12.03 -4.47
CA LEU A 131 -1.94 -11.62 -4.00
C LEU A 131 -1.10 -12.81 -3.54
N ASN A 132 0.12 -12.90 -4.03
CA ASN A 132 1.06 -13.98 -3.67
C ASN A 132 1.61 -13.83 -2.26
N SER A 133 1.83 -12.60 -1.81
CA SER A 133 2.41 -12.33 -0.51
C SER A 133 1.95 -10.97 0.02
N VAL A 134 1.88 -10.89 1.34
CA VAL A 134 1.62 -9.64 2.06
C VAL A 134 2.62 -9.51 3.20
N ALA A 135 3.26 -8.35 3.30
CA ALA A 135 4.18 -8.05 4.39
C ALA A 135 3.74 -6.79 5.16
N CYS A 136 3.49 -6.97 6.43
CA CYS A 136 3.15 -5.89 7.35
C CYS A 136 4.29 -5.65 8.34
N LEU A 137 4.91 -4.47 8.25
CA LEU A 137 5.93 -4.03 9.18
C LEU A 137 5.29 -3.08 10.21
N MET A 138 5.28 -3.46 11.48
CA MET A 138 4.80 -2.63 12.59
C MET A 138 3.35 -2.14 12.40
N GLY A 139 2.43 -3.03 12.03
CA GLY A 139 1.02 -2.72 11.85
C GLY A 139 0.12 -3.84 12.37
N SER A 140 -1.18 -3.62 12.32
CA SER A 140 -2.20 -4.62 12.67
C SER A 140 -3.40 -4.50 11.74
N GLY A 141 -4.06 -5.63 11.48
CA GLY A 141 -5.28 -5.71 10.68
C GLY A 141 -6.58 -5.67 11.49
N TYR A 142 -6.50 -5.49 12.81
CA TYR A 142 -7.67 -5.37 13.70
C TYR A 142 -8.14 -3.93 13.80
N PHE A 143 -8.64 -3.38 12.70
CA PHE A 143 -8.89 -1.96 12.54
C PHE A 143 -9.97 -1.42 13.46
N ARG A 144 -11.07 -2.15 13.59
CA ARG A 144 -12.18 -1.74 14.46
C ARG A 144 -11.75 -1.63 15.92
N SER A 145 -10.99 -2.60 16.40
CA SER A 145 -10.46 -2.57 17.78
C SER A 145 -9.46 -1.43 17.97
N LEU A 146 -8.55 -1.23 17.00
CA LEU A 146 -7.55 -0.17 17.06
C LEU A 146 -8.16 1.23 16.99
N SER A 147 -9.25 1.42 16.26
CA SER A 147 -9.88 2.74 16.09
C SER A 147 -10.41 3.35 17.39
N GLN A 148 -10.55 2.54 18.43
CA GLN A 148 -10.92 3.02 19.77
C GLN A 148 -9.79 3.74 20.51
N THR A 149 -8.54 3.42 20.19
CA THR A 149 -7.36 3.93 20.89
C THR A 149 -6.35 4.64 19.98
N LEU A 150 -6.23 4.20 18.73
CA LEU A 150 -5.35 4.79 17.73
C LEU A 150 -6.11 5.82 16.89
N PHE A 151 -5.78 7.08 17.00
CA PHE A 151 -6.44 8.19 16.30
C PHE A 151 -7.97 8.13 16.39
N PRO A 152 -8.55 8.11 17.61
CA PRO A 152 -10.00 8.04 17.75
C PRO A 152 -10.65 9.24 17.07
N SER A 153 -11.68 8.96 16.25
CA SER A 153 -12.41 9.98 15.49
C SER A 153 -13.90 9.80 15.75
N PRO A 154 -14.51 10.67 16.56
CA PRO A 154 -15.93 10.54 16.92
C PRO A 154 -16.91 10.59 15.73
N ASP A 155 -16.52 11.30 14.68
CA ASP A 155 -17.32 11.52 13.49
C ASP A 155 -17.13 10.46 12.40
N PHE A 156 -16.19 9.52 12.61
CA PHE A 156 -15.92 8.45 11.65
C PHE A 156 -16.75 7.20 11.96
N ASP A 157 -17.42 6.68 10.94
CA ASP A 157 -18.13 5.41 11.05
C ASP A 157 -17.15 4.23 11.11
N VAL A 158 -16.83 3.80 12.33
CA VAL A 158 -15.88 2.69 12.58
C VAL A 158 -16.40 1.35 12.07
N ASP A 159 -17.72 1.18 11.92
CA ASP A 159 -18.29 -0.05 11.39
C ASP A 159 -17.99 -0.23 9.90
N SER A 160 -17.71 0.87 9.18
CA SER A 160 -17.24 0.82 7.81
C SER A 160 -15.89 0.12 7.64
N LEU A 161 -15.11 -0.07 8.71
CA LEU A 161 -13.85 -0.82 8.70
C LEU A 161 -14.05 -2.33 8.72
N ASN A 162 -15.23 -2.82 9.09
CA ASN A 162 -15.48 -4.25 9.30
C ASN A 162 -15.22 -5.09 8.04
N GLU A 163 -15.52 -4.57 6.85
CA GLU A 163 -15.28 -5.28 5.59
C GLU A 163 -13.79 -5.51 5.31
N TRP A 164 -12.90 -4.66 5.87
CA TRP A 164 -11.45 -4.72 5.69
C TRP A 164 -10.73 -5.34 6.89
N ASP A 165 -11.44 -5.54 8.00
CA ASP A 165 -10.84 -6.02 9.25
C ASP A 165 -10.48 -7.51 9.16
N VAL A 166 -9.22 -7.82 9.43
CA VAL A 166 -8.68 -9.19 9.35
C VAL A 166 -9.43 -10.12 10.31
N SER A 167 -9.87 -9.64 11.48
CA SER A 167 -10.57 -10.47 12.48
C SER A 167 -11.88 -11.07 11.96
N HIS A 168 -12.51 -10.42 10.98
CA HIS A 168 -13.76 -10.90 10.37
C HIS A 168 -13.52 -11.95 9.26
N GLN A 169 -12.25 -12.18 8.85
CA GLN A 169 -11.90 -13.01 7.70
C GLN A 169 -10.86 -14.10 8.01
N LEU A 170 -10.57 -14.36 9.28
CA LEU A 170 -9.51 -15.29 9.70
C LEU A 170 -9.67 -16.69 9.07
N ALA A 171 -10.89 -17.23 9.02
CA ALA A 171 -11.15 -18.55 8.44
C ALA A 171 -10.86 -18.60 6.92
N SER A 172 -11.11 -17.51 6.20
CA SER A 172 -10.80 -17.40 4.78
C SER A 172 -9.29 -17.23 4.55
N LEU A 173 -8.67 -16.34 5.33
CA LEU A 173 -7.24 -16.04 5.23
C LEU A 173 -6.37 -17.25 5.60
N ALA A 174 -6.77 -18.04 6.60
CA ALA A 174 -6.05 -19.24 7.03
C ALA A 174 -5.99 -20.36 5.96
N ARG A 175 -6.79 -20.27 4.90
CA ARG A 175 -6.79 -21.22 3.78
C ARG A 175 -5.88 -20.82 2.63
N ARG A 176 -5.30 -19.62 2.69
CA ARG A 176 -4.35 -19.14 1.69
C ARG A 176 -2.98 -19.75 1.92
N PRO A 177 -2.22 -20.04 0.87
CA PRO A 177 -0.86 -20.56 0.97
C PRO A 177 0.10 -19.57 1.66
#